data_6b77fcbb5e3d99b6e4f44589604233d5
#
_entry.id   6b77fcbb5e3d99b6e4f44589604233d5
#
_cell.length_a   1.000
_cell.length_b   1.000
_cell.length_c   1.000
_cell.angle_alpha   90.00
_cell.angle_beta   90.00
_cell.angle_gamma   90.00
#
_symmetry.space_group_name_H-M   'P 1'
#
loop_
_entity.id
_entity.type
_entity.pdbx_description
1 polymer ?
#
loop_
_entity_poly.entity_id
_entity_poly.type
_entity_poly.pdbx_seq_one_letter_code
_entity_poly.pdbx_strand_id
1 'polypeptide(L)'
;MSVEPHPAAQRFAAVVLAADRTGKDPITLHTGAACKAFAPVGGVPMIIRVLDTLKACNLISTVILCGPPESLHDRCPELKLRIASGQVTWLPNMDSPSRSADRGLSHIPLDTPVLLTTADHALLTPGIVRSFLQNALTMQCDAAVGAVSGQAIASSFPGCKRTIIRLRDGGFRGCNLYAFNPQGRALVGFWRQAEDLRKRPWRLIGQVLGFNAVLLYVFGLLTSQRALAAISEKSGVNIQLVMLDDPRAGIDVDKVEDLMLAEAILGRKTGSEGSTDPS
;
A
#
# COMPACT_ATOMS: atom_id res chain seq x y z
N MET A 1 -1.65 -9.31 -44.27
CA MET A 1 -1.84 -8.44 -43.09
C MET A 1 -1.26 -9.17 -41.89
N SER A 2 -0.03 -8.84 -41.54
CA SER A 2 0.65 -9.41 -40.37
C SER A 2 0.06 -8.74 -39.13
N VAL A 3 -0.63 -9.50 -38.30
CA VAL A 3 -1.07 -9.02 -36.96
C VAL A 3 0.19 -8.89 -36.14
N GLU A 4 0.62 -7.66 -35.90
CA GLU A 4 1.68 -7.39 -34.93
C GLU A 4 1.24 -7.95 -33.57
N PRO A 5 2.07 -8.74 -32.86
CA PRO A 5 1.74 -9.21 -31.54
C PRO A 5 1.54 -7.99 -30.62
N HIS A 6 0.35 -7.86 -30.04
CA HIS A 6 0.10 -6.90 -28.97
C HIS A 6 1.22 -7.05 -27.94
N PRO A 7 1.92 -5.97 -27.54
CA PRO A 7 2.96 -6.07 -26.52
C PRO A 7 2.34 -6.72 -25.29
N ALA A 8 2.95 -7.80 -24.83
CA ALA A 8 2.51 -8.49 -23.61
C ALA A 8 2.35 -7.43 -22.51
N ALA A 9 1.13 -7.31 -21.97
CA ALA A 9 0.82 -6.27 -20.99
C ALA A 9 1.88 -6.32 -19.88
N GLN A 10 2.57 -5.21 -19.64
CA GLN A 10 3.62 -5.12 -18.63
C GLN A 10 3.07 -5.53 -17.27
N ARG A 11 3.69 -6.56 -16.66
CA ARG A 11 3.25 -7.13 -15.38
C ARG A 11 4.21 -6.72 -14.28
N PHE A 12 3.66 -6.48 -13.10
CA PHE A 12 4.39 -6.08 -11.91
C PHE A 12 4.71 -7.29 -11.02
N ALA A 13 5.86 -7.26 -10.38
CA ALA A 13 6.08 -8.06 -9.17
C ALA A 13 5.54 -7.27 -7.96
N ALA A 14 4.83 -7.93 -7.07
CA ALA A 14 4.32 -7.30 -5.86
C ALA A 14 5.23 -7.60 -4.66
N VAL A 15 5.56 -6.57 -3.86
CA VAL A 15 6.18 -6.69 -2.54
C VAL A 15 5.16 -6.31 -1.50
N VAL A 16 4.87 -7.22 -0.57
CA VAL A 16 3.94 -7.02 0.55
C VAL A 16 4.72 -6.93 1.84
N LEU A 17 4.57 -5.83 2.57
CA LEU A 17 5.18 -5.65 3.89
C LEU A 17 4.22 -6.11 4.97
N ALA A 18 4.65 -7.08 5.76
CA ALA A 18 3.88 -7.68 6.86
C ALA A 18 4.69 -7.70 8.16
N ALA A 19 5.38 -6.58 8.45
CA ALA A 19 6.17 -6.47 9.68
C ALA A 19 5.27 -6.43 10.91
N ASP A 20 5.59 -7.25 11.89
CA ASP A 20 4.99 -7.20 13.21
C ASP A 20 5.81 -6.27 14.12
N ARG A 21 5.15 -5.28 14.69
CA ARG A 21 5.74 -4.45 15.75
C ARG A 21 5.44 -5.13 17.07
N THR A 22 6.36 -6.00 17.48
CA THR A 22 6.47 -6.59 18.83
C THR A 22 5.26 -6.49 19.79
N GLY A 23 4.51 -7.58 19.92
CA GLY A 23 3.89 -8.12 21.15
C GLY A 23 2.79 -7.36 21.88
N LYS A 24 2.48 -6.09 21.55
CA LYS A 24 1.44 -5.28 22.21
C LYS A 24 0.65 -4.42 21.22
N ASP A 25 0.43 -4.95 20.02
CA ASP A 25 -0.43 -4.27 19.05
C ASP A 25 -1.90 -4.34 19.54
N PRO A 26 -2.64 -3.21 19.60
CA PRO A 26 -4.04 -3.20 20.07
C PRO A 26 -4.94 -4.15 19.29
N ILE A 27 -4.67 -4.36 17.99
CA ILE A 27 -5.45 -5.27 17.15
C ILE A 27 -5.22 -6.72 17.57
N THR A 28 -3.97 -7.12 17.84
CA THR A 28 -3.67 -8.48 18.32
C THR A 28 -4.28 -8.76 19.69
N LEU A 29 -4.27 -7.77 20.58
CA LEU A 29 -4.92 -7.89 21.89
C LEU A 29 -6.43 -8.03 21.77
N HIS A 30 -7.05 -7.30 20.82
CA HIS A 30 -8.49 -7.34 20.61
C HIS A 30 -8.96 -8.64 19.93
N THR A 31 -8.17 -9.15 18.97
CA THR A 31 -8.57 -10.31 18.14
C THR A 31 -8.03 -11.64 18.63
N GLY A 32 -7.02 -11.63 19.52
CA GLY A 32 -6.28 -12.84 19.90
C GLY A 32 -5.36 -13.38 18.78
N ALA A 33 -5.17 -12.63 17.69
CA ALA A 33 -4.32 -13.04 16.58
C ALA A 33 -2.83 -13.06 17.00
N ALA A 34 -2.06 -13.97 16.42
CA ALA A 34 -0.63 -14.11 16.74
C ALA A 34 0.21 -12.91 16.28
N CYS A 35 -0.24 -12.18 15.27
CA CYS A 35 0.34 -10.91 14.80
C CYS A 35 -0.75 -10.06 14.09
N LYS A 36 -0.49 -8.76 13.91
CA LYS A 36 -1.43 -7.83 13.27
C LYS A 36 -1.91 -8.34 11.90
N ALA A 37 -1.00 -8.84 11.07
CA ALA A 37 -1.31 -9.32 9.72
C ALA A 37 -2.26 -10.54 9.70
N PHE A 38 -2.34 -11.29 10.80
CA PHE A 38 -3.24 -12.45 10.96
C PHE A 38 -4.60 -12.09 11.56
N ALA A 39 -4.80 -10.84 11.98
CA ALA A 39 -6.10 -10.41 12.48
C ALA A 39 -7.17 -10.62 11.40
N PRO A 40 -8.30 -11.27 11.74
CA PRO A 40 -9.36 -11.53 10.77
C PRO A 40 -10.14 -10.26 10.47
N VAL A 41 -10.54 -10.10 9.21
CA VAL A 41 -11.50 -9.10 8.75
C VAL A 41 -12.50 -9.85 7.86
N GLY A 42 -13.78 -9.87 8.26
CA GLY A 42 -14.79 -10.73 7.64
C GLY A 42 -14.43 -12.22 7.70
N GLY A 43 -13.88 -12.67 8.83
CA GLY A 43 -13.47 -14.05 9.05
C GLY A 43 -12.20 -14.51 8.32
N VAL A 44 -11.54 -13.65 7.53
CA VAL A 44 -10.33 -13.99 6.77
C VAL A 44 -9.15 -13.13 7.25
N PRO A 45 -7.97 -13.72 7.53
CA PRO A 45 -6.78 -12.96 7.91
C PRO A 45 -6.46 -11.84 6.91
N MET A 46 -6.11 -10.64 7.39
CA MET A 46 -5.84 -9.48 6.52
C MET A 46 -4.81 -9.79 5.44
N ILE A 47 -3.72 -10.45 5.82
CA ILE A 47 -2.66 -10.84 4.88
C ILE A 47 -3.19 -11.72 3.75
N ILE A 48 -4.11 -12.66 4.06
CA ILE A 48 -4.70 -13.56 3.07
C ILE A 48 -5.57 -12.78 2.08
N ARG A 49 -6.35 -11.81 2.56
CA ARG A 49 -7.13 -10.90 1.70
C ARG A 49 -6.26 -10.15 0.71
N VAL A 50 -5.14 -9.60 1.19
CA VAL A 50 -4.19 -8.88 0.32
C VAL A 50 -3.57 -9.82 -0.70
N LEU A 51 -3.10 -11.00 -0.29
CA LEU A 51 -2.50 -11.98 -1.19
C LEU A 51 -3.49 -12.48 -2.25
N ASP A 52 -4.74 -12.76 -1.88
CA ASP A 52 -5.79 -13.18 -2.82
C ASP A 52 -6.15 -12.06 -3.80
N THR A 53 -6.20 -10.82 -3.33
CA THR A 53 -6.41 -9.64 -4.19
C THR A 53 -5.30 -9.50 -5.24
N LEU A 54 -4.04 -9.64 -4.82
CA LEU A 54 -2.90 -9.56 -5.74
C LEU A 54 -2.90 -10.71 -6.74
N LYS A 55 -3.20 -11.94 -6.30
CA LYS A 55 -3.33 -13.12 -7.17
C LYS A 55 -4.44 -12.95 -8.21
N ALA A 56 -5.55 -12.34 -7.83
CA ALA A 56 -6.69 -12.09 -8.74
C ALA A 56 -6.45 -10.91 -9.72
N CYS A 57 -5.41 -10.12 -9.51
CA CYS A 57 -5.06 -9.02 -10.42
C CYS A 57 -4.15 -9.53 -11.54
N ASN A 58 -4.64 -9.50 -12.80
CA ASN A 58 -3.90 -9.97 -13.98
C ASN A 58 -2.61 -9.19 -14.29
N LEU A 59 -2.44 -7.98 -13.71
CA LEU A 59 -1.23 -7.17 -13.84
C LEU A 59 -0.13 -7.59 -12.85
N ILE A 60 -0.39 -8.52 -11.93
CA ILE A 60 0.61 -9.05 -11.00
C ILE A 60 1.14 -10.40 -11.52
N SER A 61 2.46 -10.55 -11.57
CA SER A 61 3.12 -11.79 -12.00
C SER A 61 3.58 -12.65 -10.84
N THR A 62 4.18 -12.02 -9.82
CA THR A 62 4.77 -12.70 -8.66
C THR A 62 4.50 -11.89 -7.40
N VAL A 63 4.51 -12.57 -6.25
CA VAL A 63 4.33 -11.91 -4.95
C VAL A 63 5.47 -12.29 -4.03
N ILE A 64 6.15 -11.28 -3.50
CA ILE A 64 7.16 -11.40 -2.45
C ILE A 64 6.55 -10.83 -1.17
N LEU A 65 6.61 -11.61 -0.10
CA LEU A 65 6.10 -11.26 1.21
C LEU A 65 7.25 -11.08 2.19
N CYS A 66 7.41 -9.88 2.75
CA CYS A 66 8.39 -9.58 3.78
C CYS A 66 7.74 -9.66 5.16
N GLY A 67 8.00 -10.72 5.91
CA GLY A 67 7.33 -11.09 7.16
C GLY A 67 5.97 -11.77 6.93
N PRO A 68 5.22 -12.08 7.99
CA PRO A 68 5.62 -12.08 9.40
C PRO A 68 6.73 -13.12 9.71
N PRO A 69 7.27 -13.14 10.94
CA PRO A 69 8.31 -14.10 11.31
C PRO A 69 7.89 -15.56 11.04
N GLU A 70 8.83 -16.38 10.58
CA GLU A 70 8.61 -17.79 10.24
C GLU A 70 7.99 -18.59 11.40
N SER A 71 8.38 -18.29 12.63
CA SER A 71 7.84 -18.92 13.85
C SER A 71 6.33 -18.75 14.03
N LEU A 72 5.71 -17.82 13.30
CA LEU A 72 4.27 -17.59 13.34
C LEU A 72 3.50 -18.28 12.19
N HIS A 73 4.17 -18.89 11.22
CA HIS A 73 3.49 -19.47 10.05
C HIS A 73 2.50 -20.57 10.38
N ASP A 74 2.79 -21.37 11.42
CA ASP A 74 1.86 -22.40 11.89
C ASP A 74 0.55 -21.84 12.49
N ARG A 75 0.52 -20.54 12.79
CA ARG A 75 -0.67 -19.84 13.29
C ARG A 75 -1.57 -19.33 12.15
N CYS A 76 -1.15 -19.46 10.90
CA CYS A 76 -1.93 -19.13 9.69
C CYS A 76 -1.68 -20.21 8.62
N PRO A 77 -2.38 -21.35 8.69
CA PRO A 77 -2.20 -22.48 7.76
C PRO A 77 -2.33 -22.09 6.29
N GLU A 78 -3.23 -21.16 5.95
CA GLU A 78 -3.44 -20.67 4.59
C GLU A 78 -2.19 -19.95 4.04
N LEU A 79 -1.49 -19.17 4.88
CA LEU A 79 -0.23 -18.55 4.49
C LEU A 79 0.85 -19.60 4.29
N LYS A 80 0.99 -20.55 5.22
CA LYS A 80 1.96 -21.65 5.13
C LYS A 80 1.80 -22.43 3.84
N LEU A 81 0.57 -22.75 3.43
CA LEU A 81 0.26 -23.44 2.17
C LEU A 81 0.68 -22.62 0.94
N ARG A 82 0.43 -21.30 0.93
CA ARG A 82 0.83 -20.43 -0.19
C ARG A 82 2.35 -20.34 -0.35
N ILE A 83 3.08 -20.31 0.76
CA ILE A 83 4.54 -20.32 0.75
C ILE A 83 5.04 -21.68 0.25
N ALA A 84 4.54 -22.79 0.80
CA ALA A 84 4.95 -24.14 0.43
C ALA A 84 4.66 -24.49 -1.03
N SER A 85 3.57 -23.94 -1.59
CA SER A 85 3.21 -24.14 -3.00
C SER A 85 3.95 -23.21 -3.98
N GLY A 86 4.79 -22.31 -3.48
CA GLY A 86 5.49 -21.31 -4.31
C GLY A 86 4.60 -20.20 -4.87
N GLN A 87 3.34 -20.06 -4.42
CA GLN A 87 2.46 -18.95 -4.81
C GLN A 87 2.96 -17.61 -4.25
N VAL A 88 3.69 -17.65 -3.13
CA VAL A 88 4.27 -16.51 -2.45
C VAL A 88 5.70 -16.83 -2.08
N THR A 89 6.64 -15.97 -2.47
CA THR A 89 8.02 -16.04 -1.99
C THR A 89 8.10 -15.27 -0.67
N TRP A 90 8.36 -15.98 0.43
CA TRP A 90 8.51 -15.37 1.72
C TRP A 90 9.96 -14.96 2.00
N LEU A 91 10.13 -13.79 2.62
CA LEU A 91 11.39 -13.28 3.15
C LEU A 91 11.20 -12.81 4.59
N PRO A 92 12.20 -12.99 5.48
CA PRO A 92 12.13 -12.40 6.80
C PRO A 92 12.05 -10.87 6.70
N ASN A 93 11.20 -10.25 7.55
CA ASN A 93 11.18 -8.79 7.67
C ASN A 93 12.49 -8.29 8.29
N MET A 94 12.85 -7.07 7.93
CA MET A 94 13.97 -6.35 8.53
C MET A 94 13.49 -5.49 9.71
N ASP A 95 14.42 -4.81 10.37
CA ASP A 95 14.18 -3.93 11.52
C ASP A 95 13.37 -2.67 11.20
N SER A 96 13.15 -2.38 9.90
CA SER A 96 12.30 -1.28 9.47
C SER A 96 11.55 -1.60 8.16
N PRO A 97 10.41 -0.90 7.89
CA PRO A 97 9.64 -1.07 6.67
C PRO A 97 10.45 -0.76 5.41
N SER A 98 11.25 0.31 5.40
CA SER A 98 12.06 0.67 4.24
C SER A 98 13.13 -0.37 3.93
N ARG A 99 13.75 -0.97 4.97
CA ARG A 99 14.74 -2.04 4.80
C ARG A 99 14.09 -3.34 4.34
N SER A 100 12.87 -3.64 4.82
CA SER A 100 12.10 -4.79 4.34
C SER A 100 11.70 -4.61 2.88
N ALA A 101 11.31 -3.40 2.46
CA ALA A 101 11.04 -3.08 1.07
C ALA A 101 12.29 -3.27 0.18
N ASP A 102 13.43 -2.72 0.58
CA ASP A 102 14.70 -2.86 -0.12
C ASP A 102 15.10 -4.33 -0.30
N ARG A 103 14.95 -5.15 0.76
CA ARG A 103 15.16 -6.59 0.70
C ARG A 103 14.20 -7.26 -0.28
N GLY A 104 12.91 -6.92 -0.25
CA GLY A 104 11.93 -7.44 -1.21
C GLY A 104 12.30 -7.11 -2.65
N LEU A 105 12.68 -5.85 -2.90
CA LEU A 105 13.09 -5.39 -4.22
C LEU A 105 14.34 -6.10 -4.74
N SER A 106 15.30 -6.43 -3.88
CA SER A 106 16.53 -7.11 -4.28
C SER A 106 16.33 -8.54 -4.81
N HIS A 107 15.16 -9.14 -4.56
CA HIS A 107 14.76 -10.47 -5.08
C HIS A 107 14.00 -10.41 -6.41
N ILE A 108 13.80 -9.20 -6.96
CA ILE A 108 13.07 -8.99 -8.21
C ILE A 108 14.06 -8.53 -9.28
N PRO A 109 14.04 -9.10 -10.51
CA PRO A 109 14.88 -8.66 -11.60
C PRO A 109 14.81 -7.13 -11.80
N LEU A 110 15.93 -6.50 -12.13
CA LEU A 110 16.03 -5.04 -12.17
C LEU A 110 15.11 -4.38 -13.20
N ASP A 111 14.80 -5.08 -14.27
CA ASP A 111 13.93 -4.63 -15.37
C ASP A 111 12.43 -4.80 -15.09
N THR A 112 12.07 -5.51 -14.04
CA THR A 112 10.67 -5.78 -13.69
C THR A 112 10.09 -4.63 -12.88
N PRO A 113 8.94 -4.04 -13.25
CA PRO A 113 8.27 -3.02 -12.43
C PRO A 113 7.69 -3.65 -11.16
N VAL A 114 7.60 -2.86 -10.10
CA VAL A 114 7.21 -3.32 -8.77
C VAL A 114 6.01 -2.57 -8.22
N LEU A 115 5.06 -3.31 -7.66
CA LEU A 115 4.05 -2.80 -6.74
C LEU A 115 4.51 -3.06 -5.30
N LEU A 116 4.60 -2.03 -4.48
CA LEU A 116 4.81 -2.16 -3.03
C LEU A 116 3.51 -1.84 -2.29
N THR A 117 3.12 -2.71 -1.37
CA THR A 117 1.93 -2.52 -0.51
C THR A 117 2.15 -3.16 0.86
N THR A 118 1.13 -3.09 1.72
CA THR A 118 1.19 -3.60 3.10
C THR A 118 0.10 -4.64 3.37
N ALA A 119 0.35 -5.55 4.32
CA ALA A 119 -0.57 -6.64 4.66
C ALA A 119 -1.82 -6.19 5.45
N ASP A 120 -1.85 -4.96 5.94
CA ASP A 120 -2.97 -4.38 6.70
C ASP A 120 -4.00 -3.65 5.83
N HIS A 121 -3.87 -3.72 4.51
CA HIS A 121 -4.82 -3.15 3.56
C HIS A 121 -5.98 -4.13 3.26
N ALA A 122 -6.74 -4.48 4.30
CA ALA A 122 -7.76 -5.55 4.26
C ALA A 122 -8.91 -5.33 3.27
N LEU A 123 -9.15 -4.07 2.87
CA LEU A 123 -10.20 -3.69 1.91
C LEU A 123 -9.69 -3.54 0.47
N LEU A 124 -8.43 -3.87 0.22
CA LEU A 124 -7.87 -3.86 -1.12
C LEU A 124 -8.64 -4.82 -2.04
N THR A 125 -8.93 -4.40 -3.26
CA THR A 125 -9.61 -5.21 -4.27
C THR A 125 -8.79 -5.29 -5.55
N PRO A 126 -8.98 -6.34 -6.38
CA PRO A 126 -8.30 -6.42 -7.68
C PRO A 126 -8.58 -5.22 -8.59
N GLY A 127 -9.77 -4.61 -8.47
CA GLY A 127 -10.16 -3.39 -9.19
C GLY A 127 -9.32 -2.18 -8.77
N ILE A 128 -9.11 -1.97 -7.46
CA ILE A 128 -8.27 -0.89 -6.92
C ILE A 128 -6.83 -1.07 -7.40
N VAL A 129 -6.26 -2.27 -7.28
CA VAL A 129 -4.89 -2.55 -7.73
C VAL A 129 -4.74 -2.31 -9.23
N ARG A 130 -5.68 -2.80 -10.02
CA ARG A 130 -5.68 -2.63 -11.48
C ARG A 130 -5.75 -1.16 -11.87
N SER A 131 -6.70 -0.41 -11.30
CA SER A 131 -6.86 1.02 -11.55
C SER A 131 -5.58 1.78 -11.20
N PHE A 132 -4.98 1.51 -10.05
CA PHE A 132 -3.73 2.13 -9.64
C PHE A 132 -2.60 1.86 -10.63
N LEU A 133 -2.37 0.59 -10.99
CA LEU A 133 -1.26 0.21 -11.88
C LEU A 133 -1.45 0.71 -13.31
N GLN A 134 -2.68 0.69 -13.83
CA GLN A 134 -2.98 1.23 -15.15
C GLN A 134 -2.72 2.74 -15.21
N ASN A 135 -3.16 3.49 -14.20
CA ASN A 135 -2.86 4.93 -14.13
C ASN A 135 -1.35 5.19 -13.99
N ALA A 136 -0.63 4.41 -13.16
CA ALA A 136 0.82 4.53 -13.03
C ALA A 136 1.54 4.31 -14.37
N LEU A 137 1.12 3.33 -15.18
CA LEU A 137 1.68 3.07 -16.51
C LEU A 137 1.45 4.24 -17.49
N THR A 138 0.27 4.87 -17.45
CA THR A 138 -0.06 5.99 -18.36
C THR A 138 0.67 7.29 -18.01
N MET A 139 1.06 7.48 -16.74
CA MET A 139 1.71 8.72 -16.29
C MET A 139 3.19 8.86 -16.67
N GLN A 140 3.81 7.83 -17.26
CA GLN A 140 5.23 7.83 -17.67
C GLN A 140 6.16 8.37 -16.57
N CYS A 141 5.94 7.96 -15.30
CA CYS A 141 6.74 8.33 -14.15
C CYS A 141 7.64 7.19 -13.70
N ASP A 142 8.66 7.51 -12.91
CA ASP A 142 9.53 6.49 -12.31
C ASP A 142 8.88 5.84 -11.11
N ALA A 143 8.13 6.62 -10.35
CA ALA A 143 7.38 6.13 -9.20
C ALA A 143 5.99 6.78 -9.14
N ALA A 144 4.99 5.98 -8.81
CA ALA A 144 3.62 6.43 -8.55
C ALA A 144 3.23 6.15 -7.11
N VAL A 145 2.53 7.11 -6.49
CA VAL A 145 1.99 7.00 -5.13
C VAL A 145 0.48 7.06 -5.20
N GLY A 146 -0.19 6.03 -4.67
CA GLY A 146 -1.65 6.00 -4.61
C GLY A 146 -2.20 6.86 -3.48
N ALA A 147 -3.22 7.66 -3.78
CA ALA A 147 -3.95 8.44 -2.79
C ALA A 147 -5.45 8.50 -3.11
N VAL A 148 -6.24 8.79 -2.09
CA VAL A 148 -7.68 9.09 -2.20
C VAL A 148 -7.97 10.47 -1.62
N SER A 149 -9.06 11.09 -2.10
CA SER A 149 -9.56 12.34 -1.54
C SER A 149 -10.05 12.14 -0.10
N GLY A 150 -9.63 13.02 0.81
CA GLY A 150 -10.15 13.04 2.17
C GLY A 150 -11.65 13.29 2.23
N GLN A 151 -12.20 14.04 1.27
CA GLN A 151 -13.64 14.26 1.12
C GLN A 151 -14.36 12.97 0.73
N ALA A 152 -13.81 12.17 -0.22
CA ALA A 152 -14.39 10.88 -0.61
C ALA A 152 -14.46 9.91 0.58
N ILE A 153 -13.40 9.87 1.42
CA ILE A 153 -13.40 9.06 2.64
C ILE A 153 -14.50 9.55 3.60
N ALA A 154 -14.55 10.86 3.88
CA ALA A 154 -15.51 11.42 4.82
C ALA A 154 -16.98 11.22 4.39
N SER A 155 -17.25 11.32 3.09
CA SER A 155 -18.59 11.09 2.51
C SER A 155 -18.99 9.61 2.54
N SER A 156 -18.05 8.71 2.25
CA SER A 156 -18.33 7.26 2.18
C SER A 156 -18.34 6.57 3.54
N PHE A 157 -17.54 7.09 4.49
CA PHE A 157 -17.36 6.53 5.82
C PHE A 157 -17.50 7.60 6.90
N PRO A 158 -18.73 8.11 7.15
CA PRO A 158 -18.98 9.11 8.17
C PRO A 158 -18.46 8.66 9.55
N GLY A 159 -17.78 9.56 10.27
CA GLY A 159 -17.18 9.26 11.57
C GLY A 159 -15.80 8.58 11.52
N CYS A 160 -15.31 8.17 10.36
CA CYS A 160 -13.96 7.63 10.19
C CYS A 160 -12.91 8.72 10.39
N LYS A 161 -12.10 8.60 11.45
CA LYS A 161 -11.00 9.53 11.73
C LYS A 161 -9.73 9.03 11.05
N ARG A 162 -9.27 9.74 10.02
CA ARG A 162 -8.03 9.44 9.29
C ARG A 162 -7.09 10.63 9.27
N THR A 163 -5.81 10.37 9.24
CA THR A 163 -4.82 11.41 8.98
C THR A 163 -4.93 11.85 7.53
N ILE A 164 -5.36 13.08 7.32
CA ILE A 164 -5.46 13.70 6.00
C ILE A 164 -4.34 14.73 5.87
N ILE A 165 -3.53 14.60 4.84
CA ILE A 165 -2.53 15.60 4.45
C ILE A 165 -3.30 16.72 3.75
N ARG A 166 -3.34 17.90 4.37
CA ARG A 166 -4.04 19.07 3.84
C ARG A 166 -3.06 19.94 3.06
N LEU A 167 -3.31 20.08 1.77
CA LEU A 167 -2.56 20.91 0.86
C LEU A 167 -3.51 21.95 0.23
N ARG A 168 -2.96 22.92 -0.50
CA ARG A 168 -3.76 23.99 -1.13
C ARG A 168 -4.80 23.44 -2.10
N ASP A 169 -4.47 22.36 -2.81
CA ASP A 169 -5.29 21.73 -3.85
C ASP A 169 -6.18 20.60 -3.31
N GLY A 170 -6.19 20.35 -1.99
CA GLY A 170 -7.10 19.39 -1.37
C GLY A 170 -6.56 18.70 -0.13
N GLY A 171 -7.39 17.80 0.40
CA GLY A 171 -7.02 16.87 1.46
C GLY A 171 -6.79 15.48 0.86
N PHE A 172 -5.66 14.86 1.18
CA PHE A 172 -5.23 13.58 0.59
C PHE A 172 -4.91 12.56 1.68
N ARG A 173 -5.25 11.30 1.42
CA ARG A 173 -4.84 10.13 2.21
C ARG A 173 -4.05 9.18 1.32
N GLY A 174 -2.83 8.82 1.74
CA GLY A 174 -2.06 7.76 1.07
C GLY A 174 -2.73 6.39 1.21
N CYS A 175 -2.57 5.56 0.19
CA CYS A 175 -3.24 4.26 0.09
C CYS A 175 -2.31 3.07 0.34
N ASN A 176 -1.08 3.27 0.83
CA ASN A 176 -0.06 2.22 0.93
C ASN A 176 0.11 1.44 -0.39
N LEU A 177 -0.04 2.13 -1.51
CA LEU A 177 0.18 1.63 -2.87
C LEU A 177 1.27 2.48 -3.53
N TYR A 178 2.37 1.84 -3.89
CA TYR A 178 3.51 2.46 -4.55
C TYR A 178 3.91 1.61 -5.75
N ALA A 179 3.99 2.21 -6.94
CA ALA A 179 4.48 1.53 -8.13
C ALA A 179 5.83 2.12 -8.53
N PHE A 180 6.76 1.27 -8.89
CA PHE A 180 8.10 1.65 -9.31
C PHE A 180 8.42 1.02 -10.67
N ASN A 181 8.90 1.81 -11.63
CA ASN A 181 9.66 1.30 -12.74
C ASN A 181 11.10 0.96 -12.25
N PRO A 182 11.99 0.43 -13.10
CA PRO A 182 13.39 0.15 -12.71
C PRO A 182 14.12 1.34 -12.06
N GLN A 183 13.94 2.56 -12.59
CA GLN A 183 14.56 3.79 -12.08
C GLN A 183 13.94 4.22 -10.75
N GLY A 184 12.63 4.07 -10.63
CA GLY A 184 11.87 4.45 -9.43
C GLY A 184 12.23 3.66 -8.17
N ARG A 185 12.88 2.50 -8.30
CA ARG A 185 13.35 1.71 -7.15
C ARG A 185 14.34 2.48 -6.28
N ALA A 186 15.04 3.47 -6.83
CA ALA A 186 15.95 4.36 -6.08
C ALA A 186 15.21 5.13 -4.96
N LEU A 187 13.89 5.35 -5.10
CA LEU A 187 13.08 6.00 -4.08
C LEU A 187 13.08 5.24 -2.74
N VAL A 188 13.21 3.91 -2.76
CA VAL A 188 13.30 3.10 -1.52
C VAL A 188 14.60 3.40 -0.77
N GLY A 189 15.71 3.63 -1.46
CA GLY A 189 16.97 4.09 -0.86
C GLY A 189 16.82 5.46 -0.20
N PHE A 190 16.13 6.39 -0.87
CA PHE A 190 15.80 7.70 -0.31
C PHE A 190 14.88 7.59 0.92
N TRP A 191 13.87 6.72 0.88
CA TRP A 191 13.01 6.44 2.03
C TRP A 191 13.79 5.91 3.23
N ARG A 192 14.75 4.99 3.02
CA ARG A 192 15.62 4.50 4.10
C ARG A 192 16.37 5.64 4.79
N GLN A 193 16.98 6.55 4.01
CA GLN A 193 17.67 7.72 4.57
C GLN A 193 16.69 8.62 5.36
N ALA A 194 15.49 8.83 4.83
CA ALA A 194 14.44 9.60 5.51
C ALA A 194 13.98 8.92 6.81
N GLU A 195 13.85 7.60 6.82
CA GLU A 195 13.44 6.83 8.00
C GLU A 195 14.46 6.90 9.13
N ASP A 196 15.76 6.88 8.82
CA ASP A 196 16.84 7.04 9.81
C ASP A 196 16.79 8.41 10.50
N LEU A 197 16.22 9.42 9.83
CA LEU A 197 16.06 10.78 10.35
C LEU A 197 14.74 11.04 11.10
N ARG A 198 13.83 10.08 11.15
CA ARG A 198 12.49 10.29 11.77
C ARG A 198 12.54 10.74 13.23
N LYS A 199 13.64 10.44 13.94
CA LYS A 199 13.89 10.93 15.32
C LYS A 199 14.35 12.41 15.36
N ARG A 200 14.57 13.03 14.19
CA ARG A 200 15.02 14.43 14.03
C ARG A 200 14.10 15.14 13.02
N PRO A 201 12.85 15.46 13.40
CA PRO A 201 11.81 15.89 12.45
C PRO A 201 12.21 17.10 11.60
N TRP A 202 12.96 18.06 12.16
CA TRP A 202 13.42 19.24 11.41
C TRP A 202 14.43 18.89 10.31
N ARG A 203 15.32 17.91 10.56
CA ARG A 203 16.25 17.43 9.53
C ARG A 203 15.51 16.61 8.47
N LEU A 204 14.56 15.77 8.90
CA LEU A 204 13.71 15.00 7.99
C LEU A 204 12.97 15.93 7.02
N ILE A 205 12.26 16.94 7.53
CA ILE A 205 11.49 17.87 6.72
C ILE A 205 12.41 18.64 5.75
N GLY A 206 13.55 19.15 6.23
CA GLY A 206 14.52 19.87 5.41
C GLY A 206 15.16 19.01 4.32
N GLN A 207 15.44 17.73 4.61
CA GLN A 207 16.01 16.81 3.62
C GLN A 207 14.98 16.27 2.63
N VAL A 208 13.75 16.00 3.07
CA VAL A 208 12.72 15.41 2.21
C VAL A 208 12.02 16.48 1.36
N LEU A 209 11.58 17.58 1.96
CA LEU A 209 10.80 18.61 1.27
C LEU A 209 11.63 19.84 0.88
N GLY A 210 12.68 20.17 1.65
CA GLY A 210 13.40 21.41 1.48
C GLY A 210 12.72 22.63 2.08
N PHE A 211 13.48 23.69 2.30
CA PHE A 211 13.04 24.89 3.00
C PHE A 211 11.86 25.59 2.30
N ASN A 212 11.92 25.73 0.97
CA ASN A 212 10.87 26.38 0.19
C ASN A 212 9.52 25.67 0.29
N ALA A 213 9.50 24.33 0.20
CA ALA A 213 8.24 23.58 0.33
C ALA A 213 7.67 23.65 1.75
N VAL A 214 8.53 23.74 2.78
CA VAL A 214 8.09 23.95 4.17
C VAL A 214 7.45 25.31 4.33
N LEU A 215 8.07 26.37 3.81
CA LEU A 215 7.46 27.71 3.84
C LEU A 215 6.10 27.73 3.13
N LEU A 216 6.03 27.15 1.92
CA LEU A 216 4.76 27.06 1.19
C LEU A 216 3.70 26.29 1.99
N TYR A 217 4.07 25.24 2.71
CA TYR A 217 3.16 24.49 3.58
C TYR A 217 2.65 25.34 4.74
N VAL A 218 3.54 26.03 5.45
CA VAL A 218 3.18 26.90 6.60
C VAL A 218 2.24 28.02 6.17
N PHE A 219 2.43 28.59 4.96
CA PHE A 219 1.55 29.62 4.42
C PHE A 219 0.31 29.05 3.69
N GLY A 220 0.09 27.73 3.72
CA GLY A 220 -1.05 27.10 3.03
C GLY A 220 -1.01 27.17 1.51
N LEU A 221 0.17 27.38 0.93
CA LEU A 221 0.39 27.55 -0.51
C LEU A 221 0.97 26.31 -1.21
N LEU A 222 1.37 25.28 -0.44
CA LEU A 222 1.93 24.04 -0.99
C LEU A 222 0.82 23.20 -1.66
N THR A 223 0.99 22.89 -2.93
CA THR A 223 0.15 21.93 -3.67
C THR A 223 0.77 20.54 -3.65
N SER A 224 -0.03 19.51 -3.94
CA SER A 224 0.44 18.12 -4.07
C SER A 224 1.55 18.00 -5.14
N GLN A 225 1.37 18.65 -6.28
CA GLN A 225 2.34 18.67 -7.36
C GLN A 225 3.68 19.28 -6.91
N ARG A 226 3.65 20.42 -6.20
CA ARG A 226 4.88 21.05 -5.69
C ARG A 226 5.58 20.21 -4.62
N ALA A 227 4.80 19.54 -3.75
CA ALA A 227 5.34 18.64 -2.74
C ALA A 227 6.07 17.46 -3.40
N LEU A 228 5.45 16.83 -4.40
CA LEU A 228 6.07 15.73 -5.13
C LEU A 228 7.27 16.18 -5.96
N ALA A 229 7.20 17.35 -6.61
CA ALA A 229 8.34 17.91 -7.35
C ALA A 229 9.56 18.13 -6.43
N ALA A 230 9.35 18.62 -5.22
CA ALA A 230 10.42 18.80 -4.24
C ALA A 230 11.08 17.47 -3.82
N ILE A 231 10.27 16.40 -3.66
CA ILE A 231 10.78 15.07 -3.35
C ILE A 231 11.50 14.49 -4.58
N SER A 232 10.93 14.67 -5.78
CA SER A 232 11.52 14.21 -7.04
C SER A 232 12.89 14.84 -7.28
N GLU A 233 13.04 16.14 -7.08
CA GLU A 233 14.30 16.84 -7.21
C GLU A 233 15.37 16.27 -6.28
N LYS A 234 15.00 15.97 -5.04
CA LYS A 234 15.92 15.45 -4.03
C LYS A 234 16.25 13.98 -4.17
N SER A 235 15.30 13.17 -4.61
CA SER A 235 15.48 11.73 -4.79
C SER A 235 16.07 11.38 -6.16
N GLY A 236 16.02 12.29 -7.13
CA GLY A 236 16.36 12.01 -8.53
C GLY A 236 15.36 11.11 -9.24
N VAL A 237 14.16 10.93 -8.68
CA VAL A 237 13.10 10.04 -9.19
C VAL A 237 11.87 10.86 -9.56
N ASN A 238 11.36 10.74 -10.77
CA ASN A 238 10.11 11.39 -11.18
C ASN A 238 8.90 10.70 -10.51
N ILE A 239 8.30 11.40 -9.53
CA ILE A 239 7.20 10.87 -8.70
C ILE A 239 5.89 11.53 -9.09
N GLN A 240 4.86 10.73 -9.30
CA GLN A 240 3.50 11.20 -9.60
C GLN A 240 2.48 10.67 -8.58
N LEU A 241 1.41 11.44 -8.37
CA LEU A 241 0.27 11.06 -7.54
C LEU A 241 -0.83 10.45 -8.39
N VAL A 242 -1.20 9.20 -8.10
CA VAL A 242 -2.37 8.54 -8.69
C VAL A 242 -3.56 8.72 -7.74
N MET A 243 -4.53 9.52 -8.15
CA MET A 243 -5.78 9.65 -7.42
C MET A 243 -6.70 8.48 -7.73
N LEU A 244 -7.14 7.78 -6.69
CA LEU A 244 -8.07 6.65 -6.78
C LEU A 244 -9.48 7.10 -6.37
N ASP A 245 -10.48 6.66 -7.14
CA ASP A 245 -11.89 6.99 -6.91
C ASP A 245 -12.51 6.17 -5.79
N ASP A 246 -11.99 4.94 -5.56
CA ASP A 246 -12.50 4.05 -4.53
C ASP A 246 -11.98 4.44 -3.14
N PRO A 247 -12.82 4.98 -2.24
CA PRO A 247 -12.39 5.43 -0.91
C PRO A 247 -11.88 4.30 -0.02
N ARG A 248 -12.21 3.02 -0.33
CA ARG A 248 -11.69 1.85 0.40
C ARG A 248 -10.16 1.73 0.26
N ALA A 249 -9.59 2.27 -0.83
CA ALA A 249 -8.14 2.31 -1.03
C ALA A 249 -7.40 3.09 0.07
N GLY A 250 -8.06 4.03 0.76
CA GLY A 250 -7.49 4.79 1.88
C GLY A 250 -7.74 4.18 3.25
N ILE A 251 -8.28 2.95 3.33
CA ILE A 251 -8.62 2.30 4.60
C ILE A 251 -7.65 1.14 4.86
N ASP A 252 -6.58 1.42 5.56
CA ASP A 252 -5.71 0.44 6.21
C ASP A 252 -6.17 0.21 7.66
N VAL A 253 -5.82 -0.92 8.24
CA VAL A 253 -6.23 -1.33 9.59
C VAL A 253 -5.07 -1.13 10.56
N ASP A 254 -5.01 0.03 11.22
CA ASP A 254 -3.97 0.38 12.19
C ASP A 254 -4.44 0.34 13.65
N LYS A 255 -5.76 0.43 13.85
CA LYS A 255 -6.41 0.49 15.18
C LYS A 255 -7.64 -0.40 15.20
N VAL A 256 -8.17 -0.65 16.40
CA VAL A 256 -9.40 -1.45 16.58
C VAL A 256 -10.59 -0.80 15.87
N GLU A 257 -10.69 0.54 15.88
CA GLU A 257 -11.74 1.26 15.17
C GLU A 257 -11.67 1.04 13.65
N ASP A 258 -10.47 0.90 13.11
CA ASP A 258 -10.25 0.61 11.68
C ASP A 258 -10.68 -0.83 11.35
N LEU A 259 -10.39 -1.77 12.24
CA LEU A 259 -10.85 -3.16 12.12
C LEU A 259 -12.38 -3.21 12.10
N MET A 260 -13.03 -2.56 13.06
CA MET A 260 -14.51 -2.51 13.13
C MET A 260 -15.12 -1.85 11.88
N LEU A 261 -14.48 -0.79 11.36
CA LEU A 261 -14.92 -0.16 10.11
C LEU A 261 -14.78 -1.12 8.92
N ALA A 262 -13.65 -1.82 8.81
CA ALA A 262 -13.42 -2.76 7.72
C ALA A 262 -14.43 -3.93 7.75
N GLU A 263 -14.74 -4.45 8.94
CA GLU A 263 -15.79 -5.44 9.18
C GLU A 263 -17.17 -4.92 8.72
N ALA A 264 -17.55 -3.71 9.13
CA ALA A 264 -18.81 -3.09 8.76
C ALA A 264 -18.95 -2.88 7.23
N ILE A 265 -17.86 -2.51 6.55
CA ILE A 265 -17.83 -2.33 5.09
C ILE A 265 -18.02 -3.67 4.37
N LEU A 266 -17.42 -4.75 4.86
CA LEU A 266 -17.58 -6.08 4.28
C LEU A 266 -18.95 -6.67 4.56
N GLY A 267 -19.49 -6.48 5.77
CA GLY A 267 -20.83 -6.96 6.15
C GLY A 267 -21.95 -6.31 5.32
N ARG A 268 -21.81 -5.05 4.90
CA ARG A 268 -22.76 -4.39 4.00
C ARG A 268 -22.79 -5.00 2.59
N LYS A 269 -21.71 -5.59 2.11
CA LYS A 269 -21.67 -6.27 0.79
C LYS A 269 -22.42 -7.60 0.79
N THR A 270 -22.38 -8.36 1.88
CA THR A 270 -23.08 -9.63 1.99
C THR A 270 -24.61 -9.48 2.10
N GLY A 271 -25.10 -8.31 2.55
CA GLY A 271 -26.53 -8.01 2.65
C GLY A 271 -27.17 -7.49 1.34
N SER A 272 -26.39 -6.98 0.38
CA SER A 272 -26.92 -6.42 -0.87
C SER A 272 -27.06 -7.44 -2.02
N GLU A 273 -26.45 -8.61 -1.91
CA GLU A 273 -26.56 -9.68 -2.92
C GLU A 273 -27.68 -10.70 -2.61
N GLY A 274 -28.33 -10.58 -1.45
CA GLY A 274 -29.37 -11.52 -0.99
C GLY A 274 -30.81 -11.10 -1.23
N SER A 275 -31.09 -9.98 -1.90
CA SER A 275 -32.47 -9.46 -2.09
C SER A 275 -32.82 -9.36 -3.59
N THR A 276 -32.82 -10.50 -4.27
CA THR A 276 -33.62 -10.71 -5.46
C THR A 276 -34.53 -11.89 -5.19
N ASP A 277 -35.70 -11.58 -4.59
CA ASP A 277 -36.82 -12.49 -4.50
C ASP A 277 -37.64 -12.33 -5.82
N PRO A 278 -37.89 -13.40 -6.57
CA PRO A 278 -38.78 -13.35 -7.73
C PRO A 278 -40.20 -13.72 -7.24
N SER A 279 -41.07 -12.75 -7.24
CA SER A 279 -42.52 -13.01 -7.29
C SER A 279 -43.01 -12.97 -8.70
#